data_debf929e9f97435701717b44fd32e5f1
#
_entry.id   debf929e9f97435701717b44fd32e5f1
#
_cell.length_a   1.000
_cell.length_b   1.000
_cell.length_c   1.000
_cell.angle_alpha   90.00
_cell.angle_beta   90.00
_cell.angle_gamma   90.00
#
_symmetry.space_group_name_H-M   'P 1'
#
loop_
_entity.id
_entity.type
_entity.pdbx_description
1 polymer ?
#
loop_
_entity_poly.entity_id
_entity_poly.type
_entity_poly.pdbx_seq_one_letter_code
_entity_poly.pdbx_strand_id
1 'polypeptide(L)'
;MSFVIAAPEVMAAAATDLANIGSSISAASAAAAGPTMGILAAGADEVSVAISALFGSHAQGYQTLSAQLAAYHNQFVRALNAGAGSYASAEAANVQQTLLNAINAPTQTLLGRPLIGNGADGGPGQNGGPGGLLYGNGGNGGAGDTANPNGGNGGSAGLIGNGGAGGAGAATGAGGAGGNGGWLYGNGGPGGAAGLGTAGGVSPAGGAGGAAGLWGHGGAGGAGGSASGAPGAGGAGGDGGRGGLLYGDGGAGGAGGNGSNGVTGVHGGNGGAGGAAGLIGNGGAGGDGGNGGLSNTGASGGAGGAGGAALIGNGGDGGHGGNGGHGNSGGAGGAGGAGGAGGAGGHVGLIGNGGNGGAGGNGGNDNSSTLADAGSGGAGAAGGNGGLFYGNGGVGGRGGNGGFSSAGTSGGDGGIGGNGGIGGLIGSGGGGGDGGNGGQAPTPGNAGDGGAGGNARLIGDGGRGGNGGEGGDGPPGVKGDGGNGGNGGNAVVIGNGGNGGAGGFGIPVGSGGAGGSRGVLFGTPGANGADG
;
A
#
# COMPACT_ATOMS: atom_id res chain seq x y z
N MET A 1 -29.18 1.59 41.24
CA MET A 1 -28.56 2.91 41.06
C MET A 1 -29.69 3.92 40.85
N SER A 2 -29.74 5.00 41.61
CA SER A 2 -30.71 6.06 41.37
C SER A 2 -30.28 6.86 40.14
N PHE A 3 -31.05 6.86 39.09
CA PHE A 3 -30.81 7.69 37.92
C PHE A 3 -31.22 9.13 38.24
N VAL A 4 -30.27 10.07 38.06
CA VAL A 4 -30.59 11.49 38.06
C VAL A 4 -30.96 11.87 36.63
N ILE A 5 -32.19 12.27 36.42
CA ILE A 5 -32.65 12.82 35.15
C ILE A 5 -32.32 14.31 35.17
N ALA A 6 -31.27 14.72 34.46
CA ALA A 6 -30.94 16.13 34.25
C ALA A 6 -31.59 16.58 32.92
N ALA A 7 -32.49 17.52 32.97
CA ALA A 7 -33.06 18.16 31.77
C ALA A 7 -32.08 19.23 31.26
N PRO A 8 -31.43 19.07 30.09
CA PRO A 8 -30.42 20.00 29.62
C PRO A 8 -30.95 21.45 29.46
N GLU A 9 -32.21 21.60 29.07
CA GLU A 9 -32.85 22.90 28.88
C GLU A 9 -33.02 23.63 30.23
N VAL A 10 -33.34 22.87 31.30
CA VAL A 10 -33.49 23.46 32.65
C VAL A 10 -32.12 23.88 33.19
N MET A 11 -31.09 23.10 32.94
CA MET A 11 -29.72 23.47 33.32
C MET A 11 -29.24 24.71 32.57
N ALA A 12 -29.50 24.81 31.26
CA ALA A 12 -29.14 25.97 30.45
C ALA A 12 -29.93 27.24 30.91
N ALA A 13 -31.21 27.10 31.24
CA ALA A 13 -32.02 28.18 31.80
C ALA A 13 -31.44 28.64 33.15
N ALA A 14 -31.12 27.71 34.05
CA ALA A 14 -30.49 28.03 35.34
C ALA A 14 -29.13 28.73 35.17
N ALA A 15 -28.33 28.32 34.19
CA ALA A 15 -27.06 29.00 33.87
C ALA A 15 -27.33 30.46 33.40
N THR A 16 -28.37 30.69 32.61
CA THR A 16 -28.75 32.02 32.15
C THR A 16 -29.25 32.91 33.31
N ASP A 17 -30.07 32.36 34.20
CA ASP A 17 -30.54 33.07 35.38
C ASP A 17 -29.39 33.46 36.32
N LEU A 18 -28.44 32.53 36.54
CA LEU A 18 -27.21 32.81 37.30
C LEU A 18 -26.37 33.91 36.65
N ALA A 19 -26.25 33.91 35.32
CA ALA A 19 -25.51 34.95 34.60
C ALA A 19 -26.18 36.33 34.79
N ASN A 20 -27.50 36.38 34.77
CA ASN A 20 -28.27 37.61 35.02
C ASN A 20 -28.10 38.12 36.47
N ILE A 21 -28.12 37.22 37.45
CA ILE A 21 -27.82 37.53 38.85
C ILE A 21 -26.41 38.12 38.98
N GLY A 22 -25.39 37.46 38.37
CA GLY A 22 -24.01 37.95 38.37
C GLY A 22 -23.86 39.34 37.75
N SER A 23 -24.58 39.60 36.64
CA SER A 23 -24.63 40.92 36.01
C SER A 23 -25.25 41.98 36.91
N SER A 24 -26.37 41.65 37.59
CA SER A 24 -27.04 42.56 38.51
C SER A 24 -26.16 42.90 39.71
N ILE A 25 -25.49 41.92 40.29
CA ILE A 25 -24.53 42.13 41.42
C ILE A 25 -23.35 43.01 40.96
N SER A 26 -22.79 42.73 39.77
CA SER A 26 -21.71 43.53 39.20
C SER A 26 -22.10 44.98 38.97
N ALA A 27 -23.29 45.22 38.44
CA ALA A 27 -23.83 46.56 38.25
C ALA A 27 -24.03 47.31 39.60
N ALA A 28 -24.59 46.63 40.62
CA ALA A 28 -24.75 47.20 41.95
C ALA A 28 -23.41 47.52 42.61
N SER A 29 -22.43 46.61 42.53
CA SER A 29 -21.06 46.84 43.05
C SER A 29 -20.38 48.02 42.35
N ALA A 30 -20.51 48.15 41.04
CA ALA A 30 -19.96 49.27 40.28
C ALA A 30 -20.61 50.60 40.66
N ALA A 31 -21.94 50.62 40.88
CA ALA A 31 -22.67 51.82 41.31
C ALA A 31 -22.24 52.25 42.75
N ALA A 32 -21.97 51.31 43.65
CA ALA A 32 -21.53 51.55 45.00
C ALA A 32 -20.07 51.98 45.11
N ALA A 33 -19.20 51.68 44.13
CA ALA A 33 -17.75 51.90 44.18
C ALA A 33 -17.41 53.39 44.39
N GLY A 34 -17.98 54.31 43.57
CA GLY A 34 -17.68 55.75 43.65
C GLY A 34 -18.00 56.36 45.02
N PRO A 35 -19.25 56.26 45.52
CA PRO A 35 -19.64 56.79 46.83
C PRO A 35 -18.85 56.20 48.00
N THR A 36 -18.49 54.93 47.96
CA THR A 36 -17.82 54.25 49.11
C THR A 36 -16.29 54.42 49.13
N MET A 37 -15.62 54.50 47.98
CA MET A 37 -14.19 54.75 47.90
C MET A 37 -13.81 56.22 48.03
N GLY A 38 -14.73 57.15 47.75
CA GLY A 38 -14.52 58.59 47.79
C GLY A 38 -15.09 59.28 49.03
N ILE A 39 -15.17 58.57 50.18
CA ILE A 39 -15.68 59.14 51.43
C ILE A 39 -14.73 60.22 51.91
N LEU A 40 -15.21 61.45 52.02
CA LEU A 40 -14.47 62.57 52.57
C LEU A 40 -14.46 62.54 54.09
N ALA A 41 -13.34 63.00 54.71
CA ALA A 41 -13.27 63.17 56.17
C ALA A 41 -14.32 64.17 56.67
N ALA A 42 -15.04 63.88 57.74
CA ALA A 42 -16.08 64.72 58.32
C ALA A 42 -15.51 66.03 58.93
N GLY A 43 -14.24 66.07 59.24
CA GLY A 43 -13.47 67.21 59.72
C GLY A 43 -12.01 67.14 59.32
N ALA A 44 -11.26 68.22 59.60
CA ALA A 44 -9.82 68.27 59.31
C ALA A 44 -8.95 67.71 60.46
N ASP A 45 -9.56 66.99 61.41
CA ASP A 45 -8.87 66.34 62.54
C ASP A 45 -8.37 64.96 62.17
N GLU A 46 -7.35 64.52 62.97
CA GLU A 46 -6.65 63.22 62.70
C GLU A 46 -7.56 62.01 62.79
N VAL A 47 -8.61 62.07 63.62
CA VAL A 47 -9.55 60.96 63.78
C VAL A 47 -10.47 60.86 62.59
N SER A 48 -11.01 61.98 62.10
CA SER A 48 -11.84 62.03 60.93
C SER A 48 -11.12 61.57 59.68
N VAL A 49 -9.85 61.97 59.50
CA VAL A 49 -8.98 61.54 58.41
C VAL A 49 -8.67 60.03 58.49
N ALA A 50 -8.35 59.53 59.72
CA ALA A 50 -8.07 58.10 59.90
C ALA A 50 -9.28 57.22 59.64
N ILE A 51 -10.50 57.66 60.07
CA ILE A 51 -11.76 56.95 59.81
C ILE A 51 -12.09 56.94 58.29
N SER A 52 -11.93 58.06 57.61
CA SER A 52 -12.14 58.14 56.14
C SER A 52 -11.17 57.20 55.41
N ALA A 53 -9.90 57.14 55.79
CA ALA A 53 -8.90 56.21 55.22
C ALA A 53 -9.27 54.75 55.51
N LEU A 54 -9.78 54.42 56.70
CA LEU A 54 -10.22 53.06 57.05
C LEU A 54 -11.40 52.62 56.15
N PHE A 55 -12.42 53.47 55.99
CA PHE A 55 -13.52 53.16 55.06
C PHE A 55 -13.09 53.04 53.60
N GLY A 56 -12.17 53.88 53.15
CA GLY A 56 -11.58 53.81 51.83
C GLY A 56 -10.85 52.49 51.58
N SER A 57 -10.01 52.07 52.55
CA SER A 57 -9.27 50.79 52.47
C SER A 57 -10.22 49.57 52.47
N HIS A 58 -11.27 49.62 53.31
CA HIS A 58 -12.33 48.59 53.34
C HIS A 58 -13.08 48.49 51.99
N ALA A 59 -13.45 49.62 51.41
CA ALA A 59 -14.12 49.68 50.12
C ALA A 59 -13.23 49.12 49.01
N GLN A 60 -11.91 49.40 48.99
CA GLN A 60 -10.96 48.80 48.02
C GLN A 60 -10.85 47.29 48.21
N GLY A 61 -10.75 46.80 49.48
CA GLY A 61 -10.76 45.36 49.77
C GLY A 61 -12.02 44.68 49.28
N TYR A 62 -13.21 45.33 49.45
CA TYR A 62 -14.48 44.81 48.93
C TYR A 62 -14.50 44.75 47.41
N GLN A 63 -14.00 45.77 46.71
CA GLN A 63 -13.96 45.75 45.22
C GLN A 63 -13.05 44.62 44.69
N THR A 64 -11.91 44.38 45.36
CA THR A 64 -11.00 43.28 45.01
C THR A 64 -11.69 41.92 45.19
N LEU A 65 -12.34 41.70 46.32
CA LEU A 65 -13.10 40.48 46.61
C LEU A 65 -14.27 40.30 45.62
N SER A 66 -15.02 41.38 45.33
CA SER A 66 -16.15 41.38 44.37
C SER A 66 -15.67 40.96 42.97
N ALA A 67 -14.52 41.46 42.52
CA ALA A 67 -13.93 41.04 41.21
C ALA A 67 -13.56 39.54 41.17
N GLN A 68 -12.98 39.02 42.27
CA GLN A 68 -12.65 37.59 42.39
C GLN A 68 -13.92 36.71 42.37
N LEU A 69 -14.94 37.12 43.14
CA LEU A 69 -16.22 36.42 43.18
C LEU A 69 -16.94 36.44 41.81
N ALA A 70 -16.88 37.58 41.11
CA ALA A 70 -17.46 37.69 39.74
C ALA A 70 -16.71 36.75 38.75
N ALA A 71 -15.38 36.66 38.87
CA ALA A 71 -14.62 35.74 38.05
C ALA A 71 -14.99 34.27 38.33
N TYR A 72 -15.09 33.89 39.60
CA TYR A 72 -15.51 32.53 39.99
C TYR A 72 -16.94 32.22 39.56
N HIS A 73 -17.87 33.16 39.76
CA HIS A 73 -19.26 33.03 39.32
C HIS A 73 -19.36 32.82 37.80
N ASN A 74 -18.63 33.60 37.00
CA ASN A 74 -18.58 33.46 35.57
C ASN A 74 -17.96 32.11 35.13
N GLN A 75 -16.97 31.60 35.86
CA GLN A 75 -16.43 30.27 35.62
C GLN A 75 -17.45 29.17 35.91
N PHE A 76 -18.19 29.29 37.01
CA PHE A 76 -19.25 28.34 37.37
C PHE A 76 -20.39 28.34 36.35
N VAL A 77 -20.85 29.50 35.90
CA VAL A 77 -21.89 29.61 34.85
C VAL A 77 -21.46 28.97 33.56
N ARG A 78 -20.21 29.20 33.15
CA ARG A 78 -19.64 28.53 31.94
C ARG A 78 -19.59 27.02 32.09
N ALA A 79 -19.13 26.51 33.26
CA ALA A 79 -19.07 25.07 33.53
C ALA A 79 -20.45 24.42 33.52
N LEU A 80 -21.46 25.10 34.10
CA LEU A 80 -22.83 24.62 34.11
C LEU A 80 -23.44 24.57 32.68
N ASN A 81 -23.16 25.58 31.87
CA ASN A 81 -23.63 25.64 30.48
C ASN A 81 -22.94 24.57 29.61
N ALA A 82 -21.65 24.35 29.80
CA ALA A 82 -20.90 23.25 29.15
C ALA A 82 -21.45 21.87 29.56
N GLY A 83 -21.76 21.68 30.85
CA GLY A 83 -22.44 20.48 31.35
C GLY A 83 -23.80 20.25 30.69
N ALA A 84 -24.64 21.28 30.58
CA ALA A 84 -25.92 21.19 29.89
C ALA A 84 -25.75 20.74 28.42
N GLY A 85 -24.76 21.30 27.69
CA GLY A 85 -24.44 20.90 26.33
C GLY A 85 -23.99 19.43 26.23
N SER A 86 -23.19 18.95 27.18
CA SER A 86 -22.76 17.53 27.23
C SER A 86 -23.93 16.57 27.46
N TYR A 87 -24.87 16.93 28.35
CA TYR A 87 -26.09 16.14 28.57
C TYR A 87 -27.00 16.13 27.34
N ALA A 88 -27.20 17.28 26.68
CA ALA A 88 -28.00 17.37 25.46
C ALA A 88 -27.41 16.49 24.33
N SER A 89 -26.08 16.49 24.18
CA SER A 89 -25.40 15.64 23.19
C SER A 89 -25.55 14.15 23.51
N ALA A 90 -25.43 13.78 24.79
CA ALA A 90 -25.60 12.39 25.23
C ALA A 90 -27.04 11.90 25.03
N GLU A 91 -28.05 12.76 25.30
CA GLU A 91 -29.47 12.41 25.11
C GLU A 91 -29.82 12.25 23.62
N ALA A 92 -29.32 13.15 22.75
CA ALA A 92 -29.48 13.01 21.32
C ALA A 92 -28.86 11.69 20.79
N ALA A 93 -27.67 11.30 21.28
CA ALA A 93 -27.04 10.03 20.93
C ALA A 93 -27.86 8.82 21.43
N ASN A 94 -28.43 8.90 22.63
CA ASN A 94 -29.29 7.85 23.19
C ASN A 94 -30.58 7.66 22.40
N VAL A 95 -31.21 8.75 21.95
CA VAL A 95 -32.42 8.69 21.10
C VAL A 95 -32.08 8.04 19.76
N GLN A 96 -30.97 8.44 19.14
CA GLN A 96 -30.50 7.84 17.89
C GLN A 96 -30.24 6.34 18.07
N GLN A 97 -29.56 5.92 19.13
CA GLN A 97 -29.26 4.52 19.41
C GLN A 97 -30.53 3.72 19.68
N THR A 98 -31.49 4.28 20.42
CA THR A 98 -32.77 3.63 20.70
C THR A 98 -33.56 3.40 19.41
N LEU A 99 -33.60 4.40 18.51
CA LEU A 99 -34.25 4.28 17.22
C LEU A 99 -33.56 3.21 16.34
N LEU A 100 -32.22 3.21 16.29
CA LEU A 100 -31.46 2.19 15.56
C LEU A 100 -31.70 0.79 16.13
N ASN A 101 -31.76 0.66 17.44
CA ASN A 101 -32.07 -0.63 18.09
C ASN A 101 -33.47 -1.12 17.70
N ALA A 102 -34.47 -0.25 17.68
CA ALA A 102 -35.83 -0.59 17.26
C ALA A 102 -35.90 -1.01 15.79
N ILE A 103 -35.18 -0.30 14.90
CA ILE A 103 -35.08 -0.64 13.46
C ILE A 103 -34.36 -1.98 13.26
N ASN A 104 -33.31 -2.24 14.04
CA ASN A 104 -32.46 -3.41 13.89
C ASN A 104 -33.04 -4.67 14.59
N ALA A 105 -33.91 -4.52 15.60
CA ALA A 105 -34.40 -5.63 16.40
C ALA A 105 -35.00 -6.78 15.57
N PRO A 106 -35.84 -6.57 14.54
CA PRO A 106 -36.39 -7.67 13.74
C PRO A 106 -35.31 -8.48 13.00
N THR A 107 -34.37 -7.80 12.34
CA THR A 107 -33.31 -8.46 11.57
C THR A 107 -32.26 -9.09 12.48
N GLN A 108 -31.99 -8.48 13.62
CA GLN A 108 -31.09 -9.04 14.63
C GLN A 108 -31.65 -10.36 15.21
N THR A 109 -32.96 -10.41 15.46
CA THR A 109 -33.61 -11.62 16.01
C THR A 109 -33.72 -12.74 14.98
N LEU A 110 -34.04 -12.42 13.73
CA LEU A 110 -34.26 -13.41 12.67
C LEU A 110 -32.98 -13.88 11.99
N LEU A 111 -31.99 -12.97 11.80
CA LEU A 111 -30.83 -13.21 10.96
C LEU A 111 -29.49 -13.02 11.70
N GLY A 112 -29.52 -12.65 12.99
CA GLY A 112 -28.33 -12.38 13.78
C GLY A 112 -27.49 -11.17 13.32
N ARG A 113 -28.08 -10.30 12.45
CA ARG A 113 -27.39 -9.12 11.88
C ARG A 113 -28.30 -7.90 11.95
N PRO A 114 -27.74 -6.70 12.21
CA PRO A 114 -28.49 -5.46 12.12
C PRO A 114 -28.90 -5.16 10.67
N LEU A 115 -29.99 -4.44 10.47
CA LEU A 115 -30.36 -3.89 9.17
C LEU A 115 -29.44 -2.74 8.78
N ILE A 116 -29.18 -1.83 9.73
CA ILE A 116 -28.36 -0.63 9.58
C ILE A 116 -27.36 -0.58 10.73
N GLY A 117 -26.08 -0.38 10.40
CA GLY A 117 -25.00 -0.22 11.37
C GLY A 117 -23.71 -0.87 10.91
N ASN A 118 -22.60 -0.39 11.39
CA ASN A 118 -21.30 -0.98 11.12
C ASN A 118 -21.13 -2.28 11.93
N GLY A 119 -20.36 -3.20 11.38
CA GLY A 119 -19.87 -4.37 12.12
C GLY A 119 -18.96 -3.94 13.27
N ALA A 120 -18.98 -4.68 14.36
CA ALA A 120 -18.04 -4.46 15.46
C ALA A 120 -16.62 -4.84 15.02
N ASP A 121 -15.62 -4.09 15.47
CA ASP A 121 -14.23 -4.45 15.28
C ASP A 121 -13.89 -5.70 16.12
N GLY A 122 -13.05 -6.57 15.58
CA GLY A 122 -12.58 -7.77 16.25
C GLY A 122 -11.62 -7.44 17.40
N GLY A 123 -11.71 -8.20 18.49
CA GLY A 123 -10.66 -8.23 19.51
C GLY A 123 -9.36 -8.83 18.95
N PRO A 124 -8.27 -8.90 19.74
CA PRO A 124 -6.98 -9.42 19.29
C PRO A 124 -7.09 -10.78 18.59
N GLY A 125 -6.63 -10.85 17.34
CA GLY A 125 -6.71 -12.04 16.49
C GLY A 125 -8.12 -12.47 16.06
N GLN A 126 -9.16 -11.72 16.41
CA GLN A 126 -10.54 -12.05 16.07
C GLN A 126 -11.03 -11.33 14.83
N ASN A 127 -11.96 -11.96 14.12
CA ASN A 127 -12.55 -11.36 12.93
C ASN A 127 -13.43 -10.17 13.29
N GLY A 128 -13.46 -9.17 12.43
CA GLY A 128 -14.44 -8.11 12.46
C GLY A 128 -15.84 -8.63 12.18
N GLY A 129 -16.85 -8.04 12.83
CA GLY A 129 -18.25 -8.37 12.64
C GLY A 129 -18.76 -7.93 11.26
N PRO A 130 -19.79 -8.59 10.72
CA PRO A 130 -20.42 -8.14 9.48
C PRO A 130 -21.17 -6.82 9.67
N GLY A 131 -21.13 -5.96 8.67
CA GLY A 131 -21.94 -4.74 8.61
C GLY A 131 -23.42 -5.03 8.46
N GLY A 132 -24.27 -4.00 8.56
CA GLY A 132 -25.71 -4.10 8.40
C GLY A 132 -26.12 -4.72 7.06
N LEU A 133 -27.29 -5.36 7.04
CA LEU A 133 -27.80 -6.00 5.81
C LEU A 133 -28.04 -4.98 4.69
N LEU A 134 -28.58 -3.81 5.03
CA LEU A 134 -28.90 -2.74 4.09
C LEU A 134 -27.78 -1.71 3.99
N TYR A 135 -27.30 -1.24 5.12
CA TYR A 135 -26.30 -0.17 5.19
C TYR A 135 -25.35 -0.37 6.38
N GLY A 136 -24.06 -0.27 6.12
CA GLY A 136 -23.01 -0.30 7.12
C GLY A 136 -21.76 -1.01 6.64
N ASN A 137 -20.62 -0.54 7.11
CA ASN A 137 -19.32 -1.14 6.82
C ASN A 137 -19.12 -2.42 7.64
N GLY A 138 -18.33 -3.35 7.13
CA GLY A 138 -17.79 -4.42 7.95
C GLY A 138 -16.86 -3.88 9.03
N GLY A 139 -16.82 -4.54 10.19
CA GLY A 139 -15.86 -4.25 11.25
C GLY A 139 -14.44 -4.65 10.85
N ASN A 140 -13.44 -4.00 11.39
CA ASN A 140 -12.05 -4.36 11.15
C ASN A 140 -11.70 -5.65 11.92
N GLY A 141 -10.85 -6.48 11.34
CA GLY A 141 -10.24 -7.60 12.04
C GLY A 141 -9.26 -7.09 13.10
N GLY A 142 -9.25 -7.75 14.26
CA GLY A 142 -8.32 -7.43 15.34
C GLY A 142 -6.87 -7.77 14.96
N ALA A 143 -5.93 -6.94 15.37
CA ALA A 143 -4.51 -7.30 15.24
C ALA A 143 -4.19 -8.54 16.08
N GLY A 144 -3.29 -9.38 15.59
CA GLY A 144 -2.77 -10.51 16.36
C GLY A 144 -2.02 -10.07 17.62
N ASP A 145 -1.99 -10.93 18.60
CA ASP A 145 -1.21 -10.78 19.82
C ASP A 145 -0.36 -12.03 20.10
N THR A 146 0.27 -12.09 21.27
CA THR A 146 1.11 -13.24 21.65
C THR A 146 0.32 -14.55 21.77
N ALA A 147 -0.97 -14.49 22.17
CA ALA A 147 -1.83 -15.67 22.34
C ALA A 147 -2.49 -16.09 21.02
N ASN A 148 -2.85 -15.10 20.19
CA ASN A 148 -3.49 -15.26 18.89
C ASN A 148 -2.66 -14.52 17.83
N PRO A 149 -1.57 -15.12 17.32
CA PRO A 149 -0.61 -14.38 16.48
C PRO A 149 -1.18 -13.94 15.14
N ASN A 150 -2.18 -14.62 14.60
CA ASN A 150 -2.78 -14.22 13.32
C ASN A 150 -3.69 -13.01 13.49
N GLY A 151 -3.64 -12.11 12.52
CA GLY A 151 -4.62 -11.04 12.41
C GLY A 151 -6.00 -11.60 12.05
N GLY A 152 -7.06 -11.04 12.64
CA GLY A 152 -8.43 -11.37 12.31
C GLY A 152 -8.83 -10.87 10.92
N ASN A 153 -9.75 -11.57 10.25
CA ASN A 153 -10.28 -11.09 8.98
C ASN A 153 -11.21 -9.89 9.17
N GLY A 154 -11.22 -8.97 8.22
CA GLY A 154 -12.21 -7.90 8.17
C GLY A 154 -13.62 -8.45 7.91
N GLY A 155 -14.62 -7.82 8.53
CA GLY A 155 -16.04 -8.15 8.32
C GLY A 155 -16.51 -7.70 6.93
N SER A 156 -17.45 -8.42 6.34
CA SER A 156 -18.07 -8.03 5.06
C SER A 156 -19.24 -7.07 5.28
N ALA A 157 -19.41 -6.08 4.40
CA ALA A 157 -20.62 -5.27 4.36
C ALA A 157 -21.84 -6.08 3.83
N GLY A 158 -23.02 -5.51 3.93
CA GLY A 158 -24.23 -6.09 3.33
C GLY A 158 -24.51 -5.57 1.92
N LEU A 159 -25.57 -4.78 1.74
CA LEU A 159 -25.93 -4.20 0.45
C LEU A 159 -25.06 -2.99 0.11
N ILE A 160 -24.92 -2.05 1.02
CA ILE A 160 -24.16 -0.80 0.87
C ILE A 160 -23.21 -0.64 2.05
N GLY A 161 -21.92 -0.52 1.79
CA GLY A 161 -20.85 -0.30 2.77
C GLY A 161 -19.54 -0.91 2.33
N ASN A 162 -18.46 -0.49 2.91
CA ASN A 162 -17.13 -1.02 2.64
C ASN A 162 -16.85 -2.26 3.50
N GLY A 163 -16.06 -3.17 3.00
CA GLY A 163 -15.48 -4.24 3.80
C GLY A 163 -14.52 -3.71 4.85
N GLY A 164 -14.47 -4.36 6.02
CA GLY A 164 -13.51 -4.04 7.06
C GLY A 164 -12.09 -4.42 6.67
N ALA A 165 -11.09 -3.75 7.21
CA ALA A 165 -9.69 -4.11 7.04
C ALA A 165 -9.37 -5.43 7.76
N GLY A 166 -8.49 -6.23 7.19
CA GLY A 166 -7.87 -7.36 7.88
C GLY A 166 -6.90 -6.88 8.95
N GLY A 167 -6.86 -7.57 10.09
CA GLY A 167 -5.94 -7.28 11.19
C GLY A 167 -4.50 -7.63 10.81
N ALA A 168 -3.53 -6.86 11.30
CA ALA A 168 -2.13 -7.20 11.17
C ALA A 168 -1.79 -8.43 12.01
N GLY A 169 -0.93 -9.32 11.52
CA GLY A 169 -0.38 -10.41 12.29
C GLY A 169 0.63 -9.91 13.32
N ALA A 170 0.66 -10.53 14.51
CA ALA A 170 1.77 -10.42 15.45
C ALA A 170 2.97 -11.26 14.98
N ALA A 171 4.04 -11.32 15.76
CA ALA A 171 5.19 -12.17 15.44
C ALA A 171 4.71 -13.60 15.14
N THR A 172 5.15 -14.18 14.03
CA THR A 172 4.73 -15.48 13.46
C THR A 172 3.29 -15.55 12.96
N GLY A 173 2.54 -14.48 13.03
CA GLY A 173 1.14 -14.43 12.63
C GLY A 173 0.93 -13.94 11.21
N ALA A 174 0.04 -14.59 10.47
CA ALA A 174 -0.40 -14.14 9.16
C ALA A 174 -1.27 -12.89 9.27
N GLY A 175 -1.26 -12.06 8.25
CA GLY A 175 -2.22 -10.97 8.14
C GLY A 175 -3.64 -11.50 7.87
N GLY A 176 -4.64 -10.89 8.47
CA GLY A 176 -6.05 -11.20 8.22
C GLY A 176 -6.48 -10.73 6.83
N ALA A 177 -7.41 -11.44 6.17
CA ALA A 177 -7.97 -10.99 4.91
C ALA A 177 -8.87 -9.76 5.09
N GLY A 178 -8.91 -8.87 4.12
CA GLY A 178 -9.88 -7.79 4.04
C GLY A 178 -11.30 -8.32 3.81
N GLY A 179 -12.28 -7.68 4.41
CA GLY A 179 -13.71 -8.00 4.24
C GLY A 179 -14.21 -7.58 2.86
N ASN A 180 -15.26 -8.25 2.36
CA ASN A 180 -15.86 -7.86 1.10
C ASN A 180 -16.70 -6.58 1.25
N GLY A 181 -16.68 -5.74 0.21
CA GLY A 181 -17.59 -4.59 0.07
C GLY A 181 -19.03 -5.04 -0.13
N GLY A 182 -19.96 -4.08 0.01
CA GLY A 182 -21.40 -4.29 -0.16
C GLY A 182 -21.74 -4.77 -1.56
N TRP A 183 -22.78 -5.63 -1.63
CA TRP A 183 -23.17 -6.23 -2.89
C TRP A 183 -23.50 -5.20 -3.97
N LEU A 184 -24.20 -4.12 -3.63
CA LEU A 184 -24.53 -3.05 -4.58
C LEU A 184 -23.42 -2.01 -4.67
N TYR A 185 -22.95 -1.50 -3.54
CA TYR A 185 -21.97 -0.43 -3.47
C TYR A 185 -21.05 -0.57 -2.27
N GLY A 186 -19.74 -0.50 -2.51
CA GLY A 186 -18.73 -0.48 -1.49
C GLY A 186 -17.42 -1.13 -1.93
N ASN A 187 -16.34 -0.64 -1.39
CA ASN A 187 -15.00 -1.15 -1.66
C ASN A 187 -14.71 -2.38 -0.79
N GLY A 188 -13.91 -3.28 -1.30
CA GLY A 188 -13.30 -4.33 -0.49
C GLY A 188 -12.32 -3.73 0.53
N GLY A 189 -12.26 -4.33 1.72
CA GLY A 189 -11.30 -3.93 2.75
C GLY A 189 -9.88 -4.35 2.38
N PRO A 190 -8.83 -3.64 2.81
CA PRO A 190 -7.45 -4.07 2.62
C PRO A 190 -7.14 -5.31 3.48
N GLY A 191 -6.25 -6.16 3.01
CA GLY A 191 -5.66 -7.25 3.79
C GLY A 191 -4.66 -6.72 4.82
N GLY A 192 -4.55 -7.40 5.95
CA GLY A 192 -3.58 -7.09 7.00
C GLY A 192 -2.16 -7.51 6.61
N ALA A 193 -1.16 -6.77 7.05
CA ALA A 193 0.23 -7.19 6.92
C ALA A 193 0.53 -8.37 7.84
N ALA A 194 1.42 -9.26 7.41
CA ALA A 194 1.91 -10.33 8.27
C ALA A 194 2.90 -9.80 9.31
N GLY A 195 3.03 -10.53 10.41
CA GLY A 195 4.05 -10.31 11.42
C GLY A 195 5.43 -10.80 10.97
N LEU A 196 6.45 -10.48 11.77
CA LEU A 196 7.80 -10.99 11.54
C LEU A 196 7.84 -12.51 11.77
N GLY A 197 8.48 -13.22 10.86
CA GLY A 197 8.76 -14.65 11.03
C GLY A 197 9.84 -14.90 12.09
N THR A 198 9.84 -16.09 12.69
CA THR A 198 10.92 -16.55 13.59
C THR A 198 11.95 -17.40 12.85
N ALA A 199 13.06 -17.70 13.52
CA ALA A 199 14.07 -18.59 13.02
C ALA A 199 13.53 -20.00 12.70
N GLY A 200 13.93 -20.57 11.59
CA GLY A 200 13.70 -21.98 11.24
C GLY A 200 12.48 -22.28 10.39
N GLY A 201 11.71 -21.26 9.94
CA GLY A 201 10.49 -21.45 9.15
C GLY A 201 10.25 -20.44 8.05
N VAL A 202 9.16 -20.64 7.30
CA VAL A 202 8.68 -19.64 6.33
C VAL A 202 7.93 -18.57 7.12
N SER A 203 8.22 -17.31 6.87
CA SER A 203 7.49 -16.20 7.48
C SER A 203 6.03 -16.20 7.01
N PRO A 204 5.13 -15.69 7.84
CA PRO A 204 3.70 -15.69 7.52
C PRO A 204 3.37 -14.80 6.32
N ALA A 205 2.31 -15.16 5.62
CA ALA A 205 1.82 -14.42 4.46
C ALA A 205 0.96 -13.21 4.86
N GLY A 206 0.97 -12.18 4.04
CA GLY A 206 0.02 -11.08 4.11
C GLY A 206 -1.41 -11.52 3.80
N GLY A 207 -2.40 -10.85 4.36
CA GLY A 207 -3.81 -11.11 4.09
C GLY A 207 -4.21 -10.66 2.68
N ALA A 208 -5.11 -11.39 2.03
CA ALA A 208 -5.68 -10.96 0.76
C ALA A 208 -6.61 -9.75 0.94
N GLY A 209 -6.67 -8.87 -0.05
CA GLY A 209 -7.66 -7.80 -0.10
C GLY A 209 -9.08 -8.34 -0.37
N GLY A 210 -10.08 -7.68 0.21
CA GLY A 210 -11.49 -8.01 0.00
C GLY A 210 -11.97 -7.62 -1.40
N ALA A 211 -12.94 -8.35 -1.94
CA ALA A 211 -13.56 -8.01 -3.22
C ALA A 211 -14.65 -6.95 -3.04
N ALA A 212 -14.86 -6.09 -4.06
CA ALA A 212 -16.07 -5.28 -4.15
C ALA A 212 -17.24 -6.09 -4.73
N GLY A 213 -18.48 -5.59 -4.55
CA GLY A 213 -19.67 -6.19 -5.14
C GLY A 213 -19.93 -5.75 -6.59
N LEU A 214 -21.00 -4.94 -6.83
CA LEU A 214 -21.33 -4.43 -8.16
C LEU A 214 -20.53 -3.17 -8.51
N TRP A 215 -20.45 -2.22 -7.55
CA TRP A 215 -19.74 -0.94 -7.67
C TRP A 215 -18.75 -0.81 -6.51
N GLY A 216 -17.49 -0.56 -6.81
CA GLY A 216 -16.45 -0.30 -5.82
C GLY A 216 -15.12 -0.92 -6.22
N HIS A 217 -14.07 -0.51 -5.53
CA HIS A 217 -12.71 -0.99 -5.79
C HIS A 217 -12.38 -2.20 -4.92
N GLY A 218 -11.57 -3.12 -5.42
CA GLY A 218 -10.99 -4.20 -4.63
C GLY A 218 -10.02 -3.66 -3.58
N GLY A 219 -9.96 -4.30 -2.42
CA GLY A 219 -9.01 -3.99 -1.36
C GLY A 219 -7.58 -4.39 -1.76
N ALA A 220 -6.58 -3.68 -1.30
CA ALA A 220 -5.18 -4.09 -1.49
C ALA A 220 -4.84 -5.32 -0.66
N GLY A 221 -3.93 -6.16 -1.14
CA GLY A 221 -3.33 -7.24 -0.35
C GLY A 221 -2.34 -6.71 0.68
N GLY A 222 -2.20 -7.40 1.81
CA GLY A 222 -1.25 -7.10 2.87
C GLY A 222 0.16 -7.58 2.54
N ALA A 223 1.18 -6.94 3.09
CA ALA A 223 2.58 -7.35 2.91
C ALA A 223 2.86 -8.67 3.64
N GLY A 224 3.70 -9.51 3.04
CA GLY A 224 4.25 -10.70 3.67
C GLY A 224 5.24 -10.38 4.77
N GLY A 225 5.36 -11.24 5.76
CA GLY A 225 6.27 -11.11 6.88
C GLY A 225 7.73 -11.30 6.46
N SER A 226 8.61 -10.43 6.91
CA SER A 226 10.05 -10.64 6.78
C SER A 226 10.55 -11.56 7.88
N ALA A 227 11.57 -12.37 7.58
CA ALA A 227 12.14 -13.24 8.58
C ALA A 227 13.06 -12.45 9.54
N SER A 228 12.91 -12.65 10.85
CA SER A 228 13.69 -11.99 11.90
C SER A 228 14.88 -12.79 12.41
N GLY A 229 14.97 -14.09 12.05
CA GLY A 229 16.05 -14.98 12.49
C GLY A 229 16.36 -16.05 11.44
N ALA A 230 17.62 -16.51 11.43
CA ALA A 230 18.10 -17.52 10.52
C ALA A 230 17.86 -18.97 11.00
N PRO A 231 17.59 -19.95 10.10
CA PRO A 231 17.17 -19.74 8.72
C PRO A 231 15.65 -19.41 8.66
N GLY A 232 15.24 -18.36 7.98
CA GLY A 232 13.83 -18.03 7.81
C GLY A 232 13.55 -17.41 6.44
N ALA A 233 12.62 -18.00 5.66
CA ALA A 233 12.19 -17.48 4.37
C ALA A 233 11.21 -16.31 4.55
N GLY A 234 11.22 -15.37 3.62
CA GLY A 234 10.20 -14.33 3.54
C GLY A 234 8.82 -14.88 3.25
N GLY A 235 7.78 -14.33 3.87
CA GLY A 235 6.39 -14.67 3.61
C GLY A 235 5.87 -14.03 2.31
N ALA A 236 4.92 -14.67 1.64
CA ALA A 236 4.28 -14.11 0.45
C ALA A 236 3.41 -12.90 0.78
N GLY A 237 3.36 -11.93 -0.11
CA GLY A 237 2.36 -10.86 -0.08
C GLY A 237 0.96 -11.41 -0.37
N GLY A 238 -0.06 -10.79 0.19
CA GLY A 238 -1.46 -11.13 -0.09
C GLY A 238 -1.90 -10.61 -1.47
N ASP A 239 -2.80 -11.33 -2.12
CA ASP A 239 -3.37 -10.90 -3.39
C ASP A 239 -4.31 -9.70 -3.21
N GLY A 240 -4.37 -8.83 -4.20
CA GLY A 240 -5.35 -7.76 -4.28
C GLY A 240 -6.77 -8.29 -4.54
N GLY A 241 -7.76 -7.67 -3.92
CA GLY A 241 -9.17 -8.01 -4.11
C GLY A 241 -9.69 -7.63 -5.51
N ARG A 242 -10.73 -8.31 -5.97
CA ARG A 242 -11.38 -7.98 -7.24
C ARG A 242 -12.15 -6.68 -7.14
N GLY A 243 -12.10 -5.85 -8.19
CA GLY A 243 -12.99 -4.70 -8.36
C GLY A 243 -14.45 -5.11 -8.59
N GLY A 244 -15.36 -4.14 -8.49
CA GLY A 244 -16.79 -4.34 -8.66
C GLY A 244 -17.16 -4.87 -10.04
N LEU A 245 -18.16 -5.75 -10.10
CA LEU A 245 -18.54 -6.43 -11.33
C LEU A 245 -18.86 -5.47 -12.49
N LEU A 246 -19.46 -4.31 -12.20
CA LEU A 246 -19.79 -3.30 -13.20
C LEU A 246 -18.72 -2.20 -13.27
N TYR A 247 -18.32 -1.68 -12.14
CA TYR A 247 -17.35 -0.59 -12.05
C TYR A 247 -16.45 -0.71 -10.82
N GLY A 248 -15.16 -0.61 -11.04
CA GLY A 248 -14.13 -0.53 -9.99
C GLY A 248 -12.82 -1.17 -10.39
N ASP A 249 -11.75 -0.60 -9.89
CA ASP A 249 -10.41 -1.12 -10.10
C ASP A 249 -10.16 -2.34 -9.20
N GLY A 250 -9.32 -3.25 -9.64
CA GLY A 250 -8.74 -4.29 -8.81
C GLY A 250 -7.79 -3.72 -7.76
N GLY A 251 -7.72 -4.34 -6.58
CA GLY A 251 -6.78 -3.98 -5.54
C GLY A 251 -5.34 -4.36 -5.92
N ALA A 252 -4.35 -3.61 -5.46
CA ALA A 252 -2.94 -3.98 -5.63
C ALA A 252 -2.59 -5.21 -4.79
N GLY A 253 -1.67 -6.05 -5.27
CA GLY A 253 -1.06 -7.13 -4.50
C GLY A 253 -0.10 -6.58 -3.44
N GLY A 254 0.05 -7.30 -2.34
CA GLY A 254 1.01 -6.97 -1.28
C GLY A 254 2.43 -7.38 -1.64
N ALA A 255 3.43 -6.68 -1.13
CA ALA A 255 4.83 -7.05 -1.32
C ALA A 255 5.18 -8.33 -0.54
N GLY A 256 6.09 -9.14 -1.08
CA GLY A 256 6.69 -10.27 -0.36
C GLY A 256 7.66 -9.81 0.73
N GLY A 257 7.77 -10.60 1.79
CA GLY A 257 8.72 -10.35 2.89
C GLY A 257 10.16 -10.74 2.53
N ASN A 258 11.13 -10.11 3.17
CA ASN A 258 12.53 -10.44 2.96
C ASN A 258 12.93 -11.73 3.68
N GLY A 259 13.86 -12.49 3.09
CA GLY A 259 14.52 -13.61 3.75
C GLY A 259 15.47 -13.15 4.85
N SER A 260 15.77 -14.03 5.81
CA SER A 260 16.67 -13.71 6.92
C SER A 260 18.14 -13.77 6.53
N ASN A 261 18.95 -13.00 7.26
CA ASN A 261 20.40 -13.10 7.23
C ASN A 261 20.85 -14.27 8.12
N GLY A 262 21.86 -15.05 7.70
CA GLY A 262 22.35 -16.17 8.52
C GLY A 262 23.38 -17.05 7.82
N VAL A 263 23.63 -18.25 8.39
CA VAL A 263 24.63 -19.20 7.83
C VAL A 263 24.14 -19.83 6.53
N THR A 264 22.86 -20.13 6.42
CA THR A 264 22.19 -20.60 5.19
C THR A 264 21.23 -19.53 4.71
N GLY A 265 21.38 -19.10 3.48
CA GLY A 265 20.50 -18.12 2.86
C GLY A 265 19.09 -18.67 2.65
N VAL A 266 18.11 -17.82 2.86
CA VAL A 266 16.72 -18.21 2.70
C VAL A 266 16.01 -17.19 1.80
N HIS A 267 15.18 -17.73 0.90
CA HIS A 267 14.54 -16.96 -0.17
C HIS A 267 13.66 -15.82 0.34
N GLY A 268 13.57 -14.74 -0.42
CA GLY A 268 12.54 -13.73 -0.26
C GLY A 268 11.16 -14.29 -0.62
N GLY A 269 10.11 -13.76 -0.02
CA GLY A 269 8.72 -14.12 -0.33
C GLY A 269 8.27 -13.54 -1.67
N ASN A 270 7.36 -14.21 -2.35
CA ASN A 270 6.77 -13.70 -3.58
C ASN A 270 5.82 -12.53 -3.31
N GLY A 271 5.73 -11.58 -4.23
CA GLY A 271 4.68 -10.57 -4.23
C GLY A 271 3.31 -11.17 -4.54
N GLY A 272 2.26 -10.60 -3.96
CA GLY A 272 0.86 -10.97 -4.24
C GLY A 272 0.40 -10.49 -5.62
N ALA A 273 -0.51 -11.20 -6.25
CA ALA A 273 -1.09 -10.79 -7.52
C ALA A 273 -2.00 -9.57 -7.36
N GLY A 274 -2.04 -8.71 -8.36
CA GLY A 274 -3.04 -7.64 -8.47
C GLY A 274 -4.44 -8.19 -8.74
N GLY A 275 -5.45 -7.60 -8.13
CA GLY A 275 -6.86 -7.99 -8.34
C GLY A 275 -7.34 -7.63 -9.75
N ALA A 276 -8.20 -8.45 -10.34
CA ALA A 276 -8.84 -8.12 -11.60
C ALA A 276 -9.91 -7.04 -11.40
N ALA A 277 -10.05 -6.12 -12.37
CA ALA A 277 -11.23 -5.26 -12.47
C ALA A 277 -12.45 -6.06 -12.97
N GLY A 278 -13.65 -5.49 -12.82
CA GLY A 278 -14.85 -6.01 -13.43
C GLY A 278 -15.02 -5.56 -14.88
N LEU A 279 -16.24 -5.07 -15.24
CA LEU A 279 -16.52 -4.62 -16.60
C LEU A 279 -15.74 -3.36 -16.96
N ILE A 280 -15.77 -2.36 -16.08
CA ILE A 280 -15.10 -1.05 -16.25
C ILE A 280 -14.21 -0.80 -15.03
N GLY A 281 -12.93 -0.63 -15.24
CA GLY A 281 -11.92 -0.35 -14.23
C GLY A 281 -10.55 -0.89 -14.63
N ASN A 282 -9.53 -0.50 -13.92
CA ASN A 282 -8.16 -0.95 -14.15
C ASN A 282 -7.84 -2.19 -13.30
N GLY A 283 -7.04 -3.08 -13.81
CA GLY A 283 -6.46 -4.15 -13.03
C GLY A 283 -5.51 -3.58 -11.95
N GLY A 284 -5.48 -4.22 -10.78
CA GLY A 284 -4.55 -3.86 -9.72
C GLY A 284 -3.11 -4.22 -10.08
N ALA A 285 -2.13 -3.45 -9.61
CA ALA A 285 -0.73 -3.80 -9.78
C ALA A 285 -0.36 -5.04 -8.95
N GLY A 286 0.57 -5.85 -9.43
CA GLY A 286 1.19 -6.92 -8.65
C GLY A 286 2.14 -6.36 -7.58
N GLY A 287 2.29 -7.07 -6.47
CA GLY A 287 3.24 -6.72 -5.41
C GLY A 287 4.68 -7.12 -5.76
N ASP A 288 5.65 -6.40 -5.25
CA ASP A 288 7.07 -6.72 -5.44
C ASP A 288 7.48 -7.97 -4.65
N GLY A 289 8.43 -8.73 -5.17
CA GLY A 289 9.05 -9.83 -4.46
C GLY A 289 10.01 -9.34 -3.36
N GLY A 290 10.09 -10.09 -2.26
CA GLY A 290 11.03 -9.82 -1.17
C GLY A 290 12.47 -10.16 -1.53
N ASN A 291 13.42 -9.49 -0.94
CA ASN A 291 14.84 -9.77 -1.16
C ASN A 291 15.30 -11.07 -0.47
N GLY A 292 16.25 -11.76 -1.06
CA GLY A 292 16.95 -12.88 -0.43
C GLY A 292 17.81 -12.42 0.75
N GLY A 293 18.00 -13.30 1.73
CA GLY A 293 18.81 -13.01 2.92
C GLY A 293 20.31 -13.04 2.64
N LEU A 294 21.07 -12.22 3.39
CA LEU A 294 22.53 -12.25 3.41
C LEU A 294 23.00 -13.52 4.15
N SER A 295 23.92 -14.30 3.56
CA SER A 295 24.38 -15.53 4.20
C SER A 295 25.68 -16.04 3.58
N ASN A 296 26.22 -17.15 4.13
CA ASN A 296 27.38 -17.81 3.51
C ASN A 296 27.07 -18.28 2.08
N THR A 297 25.84 -18.71 1.82
CA THR A 297 25.29 -18.94 0.48
C THR A 297 24.11 -18.00 0.30
N GLY A 298 24.23 -16.97 -0.52
CA GLY A 298 23.18 -16.00 -0.81
C GLY A 298 21.90 -16.71 -1.28
N ALA A 299 20.75 -16.21 -0.86
CA ALA A 299 19.46 -16.76 -1.22
C ALA A 299 18.79 -15.97 -2.34
N SER A 300 17.98 -16.62 -3.16
CA SER A 300 17.27 -15.94 -4.23
C SER A 300 16.22 -14.97 -3.71
N GLY A 301 16.00 -13.88 -4.44
CA GLY A 301 14.86 -13.00 -4.25
C GLY A 301 13.55 -13.67 -4.62
N GLY A 302 12.45 -13.23 -4.03
CA GLY A 302 11.08 -13.67 -4.37
C GLY A 302 10.63 -13.11 -5.72
N ALA A 303 9.75 -13.83 -6.41
CA ALA A 303 9.15 -13.34 -7.66
C ALA A 303 8.17 -12.20 -7.40
N GLY A 304 8.07 -11.26 -8.34
CA GLY A 304 7.02 -10.25 -8.34
C GLY A 304 5.65 -10.85 -8.68
N GLY A 305 4.59 -10.30 -8.10
CA GLY A 305 3.21 -10.70 -8.38
C GLY A 305 2.73 -10.24 -9.76
N ALA A 306 1.85 -11.00 -10.40
CA ALA A 306 1.26 -10.60 -11.68
C ALA A 306 0.28 -9.42 -11.52
N GLY A 307 0.21 -8.57 -12.51
CA GLY A 307 -0.78 -7.50 -12.59
C GLY A 307 -2.20 -8.03 -12.90
N GLY A 308 -3.21 -7.38 -12.36
CA GLY A 308 -4.61 -7.75 -12.56
C GLY A 308 -5.13 -7.46 -13.96
N ALA A 309 -6.06 -8.28 -14.43
CA ALA A 309 -6.72 -8.10 -15.73
C ALA A 309 -7.84 -7.06 -15.67
N ALA A 310 -8.18 -6.46 -16.84
CA ALA A 310 -9.31 -5.57 -17.03
C ALA A 310 -10.10 -5.95 -18.29
N LEU A 311 -11.39 -5.60 -18.38
CA LEU A 311 -12.17 -5.74 -19.61
C LEU A 311 -12.22 -4.42 -20.38
N ILE A 312 -12.64 -3.35 -19.71
CA ILE A 312 -12.55 -1.96 -20.17
C ILE A 312 -11.76 -1.18 -19.12
N GLY A 313 -10.57 -0.77 -19.46
CA GLY A 313 -9.59 -0.15 -18.56
C GLY A 313 -8.20 -0.72 -18.79
N ASN A 314 -7.21 -0.23 -18.11
CA ASN A 314 -5.85 -0.72 -18.29
C ASN A 314 -5.60 -1.97 -17.44
N GLY A 315 -4.75 -2.87 -17.94
CA GLY A 315 -4.19 -3.95 -17.14
C GLY A 315 -3.27 -3.38 -16.04
N GLY A 316 -3.21 -4.05 -14.90
CA GLY A 316 -2.28 -3.69 -13.84
C GLY A 316 -0.84 -4.03 -14.22
N ASP A 317 0.12 -3.26 -13.73
CA ASP A 317 1.54 -3.58 -13.91
C ASP A 317 1.93 -4.81 -13.07
N GLY A 318 2.88 -5.59 -13.53
CA GLY A 318 3.49 -6.66 -12.74
C GLY A 318 4.46 -6.10 -11.70
N GLY A 319 4.53 -6.75 -10.53
CA GLY A 319 5.49 -6.40 -9.48
C GLY A 319 6.94 -6.75 -9.87
N HIS A 320 7.89 -6.08 -9.29
CA HIS A 320 9.30 -6.37 -9.51
C HIS A 320 9.76 -7.62 -8.75
N GLY A 321 10.74 -8.33 -9.28
CA GLY A 321 11.41 -9.41 -8.57
C GLY A 321 12.31 -8.86 -7.46
N GLY A 322 12.40 -9.56 -6.34
CA GLY A 322 13.32 -9.22 -5.25
C GLY A 322 14.78 -9.50 -5.62
N ASN A 323 15.70 -8.75 -5.06
CA ASN A 323 17.13 -8.99 -5.28
C ASN A 323 17.61 -10.25 -4.57
N GLY A 324 18.59 -10.91 -5.14
CA GLY A 324 19.31 -12.00 -4.50
C GLY A 324 20.14 -11.51 -3.30
N GLY A 325 20.26 -12.34 -2.27
CA GLY A 325 21.11 -12.06 -1.12
C GLY A 325 22.58 -12.17 -1.46
N HIS A 326 23.41 -11.35 -0.82
CA HIS A 326 24.87 -11.42 -0.98
C HIS A 326 25.46 -12.61 -0.22
N GLY A 327 26.47 -13.23 -0.78
CA GLY A 327 27.33 -14.19 -0.09
C GLY A 327 28.34 -13.47 0.83
N ASN A 328 28.59 -13.98 2.06
CA ASN A 328 29.52 -13.37 3.01
C ASN A 328 30.60 -14.33 3.47
N SER A 329 31.81 -13.83 3.65
CA SER A 329 33.07 -14.53 3.88
C SER A 329 33.29 -15.07 5.30
N GLY A 330 32.36 -15.82 5.87
CA GLY A 330 32.58 -16.45 7.19
C GLY A 330 32.96 -17.93 7.18
N GLY A 331 33.08 -18.58 6.04
CA GLY A 331 33.31 -20.00 5.88
C GLY A 331 33.58 -20.38 4.43
N ALA A 332 33.39 -21.64 4.04
CA ALA A 332 33.51 -22.08 2.65
C ALA A 332 32.53 -21.26 1.78
N GLY A 333 33.06 -20.46 0.90
CA GLY A 333 32.46 -19.42 0.09
C GLY A 333 31.02 -19.64 -0.33
N GLY A 334 30.22 -18.63 -0.10
CA GLY A 334 28.84 -18.64 -0.44
C GLY A 334 28.56 -17.98 -1.78
N ALA A 335 27.94 -18.72 -2.72
CA ALA A 335 27.40 -18.14 -3.94
C ALA A 335 26.40 -17.05 -3.65
N GLY A 336 26.39 -15.97 -4.43
CA GLY A 336 25.32 -14.99 -4.42
C GLY A 336 23.99 -15.65 -4.83
N GLY A 337 22.90 -15.25 -4.19
CA GLY A 337 21.55 -15.72 -4.56
C GLY A 337 21.06 -15.12 -5.88
N ALA A 338 20.29 -15.88 -6.66
CA ALA A 338 19.68 -15.36 -7.87
C ALA A 338 18.63 -14.28 -7.56
N GLY A 339 18.49 -13.30 -8.45
CA GLY A 339 17.37 -12.35 -8.40
C GLY A 339 16.04 -13.04 -8.74
N GLY A 340 14.95 -12.63 -8.10
CA GLY A 340 13.60 -13.11 -8.41
C GLY A 340 13.14 -12.63 -9.78
N ALA A 341 12.29 -13.40 -10.46
CA ALA A 341 11.66 -12.97 -11.70
C ALA A 341 10.63 -11.85 -11.45
N GLY A 342 10.44 -10.96 -12.41
CA GLY A 342 9.36 -9.99 -12.40
C GLY A 342 7.98 -10.63 -12.61
N GLY A 343 6.92 -10.00 -12.16
CA GLY A 343 5.55 -10.43 -12.39
C GLY A 343 5.02 -9.99 -13.75
N ALA A 344 4.19 -10.80 -14.42
CA ALA A 344 3.60 -10.46 -15.71
C ALA A 344 2.63 -9.28 -15.64
N GLY A 345 2.59 -8.45 -16.66
CA GLY A 345 1.60 -7.38 -16.79
C GLY A 345 0.20 -7.92 -17.10
N GLY A 346 -0.83 -7.28 -16.56
CA GLY A 346 -2.23 -7.65 -16.73
C GLY A 346 -2.73 -7.43 -18.14
N HIS A 347 -3.53 -8.37 -18.66
CA HIS A 347 -4.15 -8.29 -19.97
C HIS A 347 -5.45 -7.51 -19.96
N VAL A 348 -5.79 -6.89 -21.10
CA VAL A 348 -7.07 -6.19 -21.30
C VAL A 348 -7.94 -6.95 -22.30
N GLY A 349 -9.25 -7.08 -21.99
CA GLY A 349 -10.18 -7.79 -22.83
C GLY A 349 -10.60 -6.99 -24.08
N LEU A 350 -11.24 -5.84 -23.92
CA LEU A 350 -11.85 -5.08 -25.01
C LEU A 350 -11.15 -3.76 -25.31
N ILE A 351 -11.05 -2.86 -24.32
CA ILE A 351 -10.56 -1.48 -24.49
C ILE A 351 -9.64 -1.11 -23.33
N GLY A 352 -8.42 -0.72 -23.64
CA GLY A 352 -7.40 -0.25 -22.68
C GLY A 352 -6.02 -0.80 -22.98
N ASN A 353 -5.03 -0.27 -22.37
CA ASN A 353 -3.64 -0.69 -22.53
C ASN A 353 -3.31 -1.87 -21.62
N GLY A 354 -2.52 -2.81 -22.11
CA GLY A 354 -1.94 -3.87 -21.28
C GLY A 354 -1.02 -3.29 -20.22
N GLY A 355 -0.97 -3.91 -19.04
CA GLY A 355 -0.03 -3.53 -17.99
C GLY A 355 1.42 -3.87 -18.34
N ASN A 356 2.37 -3.16 -17.81
CA ASN A 356 3.79 -3.45 -18.03
C ASN A 356 4.21 -4.70 -17.24
N GLY A 357 5.17 -5.44 -17.75
CA GLY A 357 5.83 -6.51 -17.02
C GLY A 357 6.76 -5.94 -15.94
N GLY A 358 6.84 -6.60 -14.79
CA GLY A 358 7.77 -6.24 -13.73
C GLY A 358 9.22 -6.54 -14.10
N ALA A 359 10.15 -5.76 -13.61
CA ALA A 359 11.58 -6.03 -13.79
C ALA A 359 12.03 -7.23 -12.94
N GLY A 360 13.01 -7.96 -13.40
CA GLY A 360 13.71 -8.98 -12.61
C GLY A 360 14.59 -8.33 -11.54
N GLY A 361 14.75 -9.00 -10.40
CA GLY A 361 15.67 -8.58 -9.33
C GLY A 361 17.13 -8.82 -9.72
N ASN A 362 18.02 -8.05 -9.16
CA ASN A 362 19.46 -8.25 -9.38
C ASN A 362 19.97 -9.50 -8.62
N GLY A 363 20.97 -10.16 -9.17
CA GLY A 363 21.71 -11.21 -8.49
C GLY A 363 22.50 -10.70 -7.29
N GLY A 364 22.69 -11.55 -6.29
CA GLY A 364 23.51 -11.24 -5.12
C GLY A 364 24.99 -11.29 -5.44
N ASN A 365 25.78 -10.42 -4.83
CA ASN A 365 27.23 -10.44 -4.97
C ASN A 365 27.87 -11.57 -4.15
N ASP A 366 28.98 -12.11 -4.63
CA ASP A 366 29.89 -12.91 -3.83
C ASP A 366 31.06 -12.03 -3.33
N ASN A 367 31.12 -11.81 -2.03
CA ASN A 367 32.19 -11.08 -1.35
C ASN A 367 33.15 -12.04 -0.61
N SER A 368 33.08 -13.34 -0.88
CA SER A 368 33.91 -14.33 -0.21
C SER A 368 35.32 -14.37 -0.79
N SER A 369 36.28 -14.81 0.00
CA SER A 369 37.66 -15.11 -0.45
C SER A 369 37.81 -16.53 -1.04
N THR A 370 36.73 -17.27 -1.15
CA THR A 370 36.66 -18.64 -1.64
C THR A 370 35.91 -18.72 -2.97
N LEU A 371 36.24 -19.73 -3.76
CA LEU A 371 35.78 -19.96 -5.13
C LEU A 371 34.25 -20.23 -5.20
N ALA A 372 33.41 -19.19 -5.06
CA ALA A 372 31.97 -19.29 -5.25
C ALA A 372 31.47 -18.31 -6.32
N ASP A 373 30.44 -18.68 -7.03
CA ASP A 373 29.85 -17.89 -8.10
C ASP A 373 28.87 -16.82 -7.56
N ALA A 374 28.84 -15.65 -8.16
CA ALA A 374 27.82 -14.64 -7.88
C ALA A 374 26.45 -15.07 -8.41
N GLY A 375 25.37 -14.51 -7.85
CA GLY A 375 24.01 -14.82 -8.27
C GLY A 375 23.65 -14.24 -9.63
N SER A 376 22.85 -14.97 -10.42
CA SER A 376 22.30 -14.45 -11.67
C SER A 376 21.18 -13.45 -11.44
N GLY A 377 21.00 -12.52 -12.35
CA GLY A 377 19.85 -11.61 -12.41
C GLY A 377 18.57 -12.38 -12.73
N GLY A 378 17.45 -11.92 -12.17
CA GLY A 378 16.12 -12.44 -12.46
C GLY A 378 15.64 -12.00 -13.85
N ALA A 379 14.80 -12.82 -14.50
CA ALA A 379 14.19 -12.45 -15.78
C ALA A 379 13.16 -11.31 -15.58
N GLY A 380 13.10 -10.40 -16.52
CA GLY A 380 11.98 -9.47 -16.67
C GLY A 380 10.74 -10.19 -17.21
N ALA A 381 9.56 -9.77 -16.81
CA ALA A 381 8.32 -10.40 -17.21
C ALA A 381 7.71 -9.77 -18.46
N ALA A 382 6.83 -10.51 -19.13
CA ALA A 382 6.13 -10.02 -20.30
C ALA A 382 5.12 -8.92 -19.94
N GLY A 383 4.99 -7.93 -20.81
CA GLY A 383 3.89 -6.97 -20.78
C GLY A 383 2.55 -7.62 -21.15
N GLY A 384 1.46 -7.09 -20.60
CA GLY A 384 0.11 -7.51 -20.90
C GLY A 384 -0.34 -7.12 -22.30
N ASN A 385 -1.28 -7.87 -22.87
CA ASN A 385 -1.88 -7.51 -24.15
C ASN A 385 -2.87 -6.36 -24.00
N GLY A 386 -2.88 -5.44 -24.96
CA GLY A 386 -3.91 -4.43 -25.10
C GLY A 386 -5.27 -5.00 -25.46
N GLY A 387 -6.33 -4.20 -25.24
CA GLY A 387 -7.72 -4.57 -25.51
C GLY A 387 -7.97 -4.91 -26.97
N LEU A 388 -8.88 -5.84 -27.21
CA LEU A 388 -9.17 -6.37 -28.56
C LEU A 388 -9.45 -5.27 -29.59
N PHE A 389 -10.27 -4.28 -29.24
CA PHE A 389 -10.64 -3.19 -30.14
C PHE A 389 -9.65 -2.03 -30.11
N TYR A 390 -9.31 -1.58 -28.93
CA TYR A 390 -8.44 -0.43 -28.75
C TYR A 390 -7.51 -0.62 -27.54
N GLY A 391 -6.21 -0.36 -27.75
CA GLY A 391 -5.23 -0.34 -26.68
C GLY A 391 -3.85 -0.81 -27.13
N ASN A 392 -2.84 -0.28 -26.52
CA ASN A 392 -1.46 -0.69 -26.74
C ASN A 392 -1.11 -1.90 -25.87
N GLY A 393 -0.21 -2.73 -26.35
CA GLY A 393 0.44 -3.73 -25.50
C GLY A 393 1.30 -3.07 -24.43
N GLY A 394 1.37 -3.68 -23.25
CA GLY A 394 2.29 -3.26 -22.18
C GLY A 394 3.74 -3.55 -22.53
N VAL A 395 4.65 -2.80 -21.97
CA VAL A 395 6.10 -2.99 -22.15
C VAL A 395 6.57 -4.20 -21.34
N GLY A 396 7.49 -5.00 -21.86
CA GLY A 396 8.17 -6.06 -21.12
C GLY A 396 9.08 -5.49 -20.03
N GLY A 397 9.17 -6.21 -18.90
CA GLY A 397 10.04 -5.85 -17.79
C GLY A 397 11.52 -6.04 -18.16
N ARG A 398 12.36 -5.26 -17.54
CA ARG A 398 13.81 -5.35 -17.71
C ARG A 398 14.36 -6.58 -16.98
N GLY A 399 15.38 -7.25 -17.53
CA GLY A 399 16.15 -8.26 -16.82
C GLY A 399 17.00 -7.67 -15.70
N GLY A 400 17.14 -8.37 -14.57
CA GLY A 400 18.04 -7.98 -13.48
C GLY A 400 19.50 -8.18 -13.84
N ASN A 401 20.38 -7.40 -13.25
CA ASN A 401 21.82 -7.56 -13.47
C ASN A 401 22.37 -8.77 -12.68
N GLY A 402 23.40 -9.41 -13.20
CA GLY A 402 24.18 -10.40 -12.47
C GLY A 402 24.97 -9.79 -11.32
N GLY A 403 25.23 -10.59 -10.28
CA GLY A 403 26.02 -10.19 -9.13
C GLY A 403 27.53 -10.15 -9.43
N PHE A 404 28.26 -9.36 -8.68
CA PHE A 404 29.72 -9.26 -8.73
C PHE A 404 30.39 -10.37 -7.90
N SER A 405 31.53 -10.91 -8.37
CA SER A 405 32.39 -11.80 -7.57
C SER A 405 33.79 -11.24 -7.42
N SER A 406 34.29 -11.13 -6.17
CA SER A 406 35.56 -10.48 -5.85
C SER A 406 36.80 -11.39 -5.99
N ALA A 407 36.70 -12.67 -5.64
CA ALA A 407 37.82 -13.59 -5.61
C ALA A 407 37.49 -14.94 -6.28
N GLY A 408 36.29 -15.01 -6.79
CA GLY A 408 35.71 -16.25 -7.18
C GLY A 408 35.99 -16.67 -8.60
N THR A 409 35.14 -17.50 -9.03
CA THR A 409 35.17 -18.19 -10.30
C THR A 409 34.36 -17.42 -11.32
N SER A 410 33.09 -17.11 -11.06
CA SER A 410 32.25 -16.43 -12.05
C SER A 410 31.38 -15.35 -11.48
N GLY A 411 31.22 -14.28 -12.26
CA GLY A 411 30.16 -13.29 -12.10
C GLY A 411 28.80 -13.92 -12.45
N GLY A 412 27.73 -13.41 -11.87
CA GLY A 412 26.39 -13.85 -12.21
C GLY A 412 25.97 -13.43 -13.62
N ASP A 413 25.21 -14.25 -14.31
CA ASP A 413 24.65 -13.88 -15.60
C ASP A 413 23.54 -12.84 -15.44
N GLY A 414 23.39 -11.94 -16.40
CA GLY A 414 22.25 -11.01 -16.50
C GLY A 414 20.95 -11.75 -16.84
N GLY A 415 19.83 -11.29 -16.28
CA GLY A 415 18.50 -11.80 -16.59
C GLY A 415 18.03 -11.35 -17.98
N ILE A 416 17.23 -12.17 -18.66
CA ILE A 416 16.63 -11.81 -19.95
C ILE A 416 15.55 -10.74 -19.77
N GLY A 417 15.36 -9.85 -20.74
CA GLY A 417 14.25 -8.91 -20.81
C GLY A 417 12.93 -9.59 -21.17
N GLY A 418 11.82 -9.08 -20.63
CA GLY A 418 10.48 -9.58 -20.93
C GLY A 418 9.99 -9.12 -22.31
N ASN A 419 9.14 -9.90 -22.94
CA ASN A 419 8.53 -9.54 -24.22
C ASN A 419 7.48 -8.44 -24.03
N GLY A 420 7.30 -7.58 -25.03
CA GLY A 420 6.20 -6.62 -25.11
C GLY A 420 4.87 -7.32 -25.41
N GLY A 421 3.77 -6.77 -24.87
CA GLY A 421 2.41 -7.24 -25.14
C GLY A 421 1.94 -6.90 -26.55
N ILE A 422 0.97 -7.65 -27.06
CA ILE A 422 0.35 -7.44 -28.37
C ILE A 422 -0.67 -6.29 -28.29
N GLY A 423 -0.67 -5.37 -29.28
CA GLY A 423 -1.68 -4.31 -29.38
C GLY A 423 -3.07 -4.81 -29.80
N GLY A 424 -4.09 -3.99 -29.62
CA GLY A 424 -5.45 -4.24 -30.12
C GLY A 424 -5.59 -4.10 -31.64
N LEU A 425 -6.85 -4.13 -32.15
CA LEU A 425 -7.13 -3.81 -33.55
C LEU A 425 -6.64 -2.41 -33.90
N ILE A 426 -6.82 -1.47 -32.99
CA ILE A 426 -6.24 -0.12 -33.04
C ILE A 426 -5.36 0.02 -31.82
N GLY A 427 -4.04 0.00 -32.01
CA GLY A 427 -3.05 0.10 -30.96
C GLY A 427 -1.72 -0.52 -31.32
N SER A 428 -0.67 0.00 -30.77
CA SER A 428 0.70 -0.46 -31.01
C SER A 428 1.06 -1.64 -30.11
N GLY A 429 1.97 -2.48 -30.55
CA GLY A 429 2.62 -3.47 -29.71
C GLY A 429 3.46 -2.79 -28.62
N GLY A 430 3.57 -3.41 -27.45
CA GLY A 430 4.44 -2.96 -26.36
C GLY A 430 5.92 -3.18 -26.69
N GLY A 431 6.81 -2.36 -26.17
CA GLY A 431 8.25 -2.56 -26.30
C GLY A 431 8.70 -3.82 -25.53
N GLY A 432 9.74 -4.51 -26.00
CA GLY A 432 10.46 -5.51 -25.21
C GLY A 432 11.30 -4.83 -24.11
N GLY A 433 11.49 -5.52 -22.99
CA GLY A 433 12.38 -5.09 -21.92
C GLY A 433 13.84 -5.33 -22.26
N ASP A 434 14.75 -4.51 -21.77
CA ASP A 434 16.18 -4.70 -21.96
C ASP A 434 16.67 -5.91 -21.14
N GLY A 435 17.72 -6.58 -21.63
CA GLY A 435 18.45 -7.60 -20.87
C GLY A 435 19.27 -6.96 -19.74
N GLY A 436 19.53 -7.75 -18.70
CA GLY A 436 20.40 -7.37 -17.59
C GLY A 436 21.88 -7.52 -17.94
N ASN A 437 22.74 -6.75 -17.32
CA ASN A 437 24.18 -6.86 -17.52
C ASN A 437 24.73 -8.08 -16.76
N GLY A 438 25.81 -8.69 -17.30
CA GLY A 438 26.58 -9.69 -16.59
C GLY A 438 27.38 -9.09 -15.43
N GLY A 439 27.65 -9.91 -14.42
CA GLY A 439 28.41 -9.51 -13.24
C GLY A 439 29.93 -9.50 -13.52
N GLN A 440 30.64 -8.57 -12.88
CA GLN A 440 32.08 -8.47 -12.95
C GLN A 440 32.72 -9.59 -12.12
N ALA A 441 33.75 -10.25 -12.65
CA ALA A 441 34.52 -11.29 -11.95
C ALA A 441 35.79 -11.68 -12.73
N PRO A 442 36.72 -12.48 -12.15
CA PRO A 442 37.79 -13.10 -12.94
C PRO A 442 37.28 -13.91 -14.13
N THR A 443 36.17 -14.63 -13.99
CA THR A 443 35.37 -15.16 -15.09
C THR A 443 34.06 -14.40 -15.13
N PRO A 444 33.94 -13.37 -16.00
CA PRO A 444 32.79 -12.49 -15.98
C PRO A 444 31.48 -13.21 -16.40
N GLY A 445 30.35 -12.77 -15.83
CA GLY A 445 29.04 -13.27 -16.21
C GLY A 445 28.59 -12.80 -17.57
N ASN A 446 27.80 -13.60 -18.27
CA ASN A 446 27.19 -13.23 -19.54
C ASN A 446 26.03 -12.27 -19.34
N ALA A 447 25.73 -11.45 -20.33
CA ALA A 447 24.57 -10.59 -20.31
C ALA A 447 23.28 -11.34 -20.66
N GLY A 448 22.15 -10.79 -20.25
CA GLY A 448 20.83 -11.24 -20.68
C GLY A 448 20.44 -10.68 -22.04
N ASP A 449 19.67 -11.44 -22.81
CA ASP A 449 19.09 -10.99 -24.08
C ASP A 449 17.96 -9.98 -23.84
N GLY A 450 17.74 -9.06 -24.77
CA GLY A 450 16.58 -8.18 -24.81
C GLY A 450 15.31 -8.93 -25.22
N GLY A 451 14.16 -8.54 -24.65
CA GLY A 451 12.86 -9.09 -24.98
C GLY A 451 12.36 -8.63 -26.37
N ALA A 452 11.56 -9.45 -27.04
CA ALA A 452 10.96 -9.06 -28.30
C ALA A 452 9.86 -7.99 -28.12
N GLY A 453 9.75 -7.07 -29.07
CA GLY A 453 8.62 -6.15 -29.17
C GLY A 453 7.33 -6.87 -29.54
N GLY A 454 6.21 -6.41 -28.99
CA GLY A 454 4.87 -6.92 -29.31
C GLY A 454 4.39 -6.52 -30.71
N ASN A 455 3.52 -7.32 -31.32
CA ASN A 455 2.95 -7.01 -32.62
C ASN A 455 1.74 -6.06 -32.48
N ALA A 456 1.50 -5.20 -33.48
CA ALA A 456 0.19 -4.60 -33.71
C ALA A 456 -0.71 -5.55 -34.50
N ARG A 457 -2.07 -5.37 -34.41
CA ARG A 457 -3.02 -6.27 -35.14
C ARG A 457 -3.51 -5.69 -36.46
N LEU A 458 -4.13 -4.53 -36.44
CA LEU A 458 -4.70 -3.94 -37.68
C LEU A 458 -4.08 -2.55 -37.94
N ILE A 459 -4.26 -1.63 -37.03
CA ILE A 459 -3.73 -0.25 -37.10
C ILE A 459 -2.87 0.02 -35.87
N GLY A 460 -1.61 0.22 -36.09
CA GLY A 460 -0.63 0.53 -35.03
C GLY A 460 0.77 0.05 -35.40
N ASP A 461 1.73 0.57 -34.72
CA ASP A 461 3.13 0.22 -34.92
C ASP A 461 3.50 -1.03 -34.12
N GLY A 462 4.41 -1.86 -34.63
CA GLY A 462 5.06 -2.89 -33.87
C GLY A 462 5.90 -2.28 -32.73
N GLY A 463 5.94 -2.95 -31.57
CA GLY A 463 6.75 -2.55 -30.45
C GLY A 463 8.25 -2.69 -30.76
N ARG A 464 9.06 -1.82 -30.16
CA ARG A 464 10.53 -1.94 -30.26
C ARG A 464 11.02 -3.19 -29.52
N GLY A 465 12.04 -3.89 -30.03
CA GLY A 465 12.79 -4.90 -29.27
C GLY A 465 13.62 -4.27 -28.16
N GLY A 466 13.77 -4.95 -27.03
CA GLY A 466 14.66 -4.55 -25.94
C GLY A 466 16.13 -4.71 -26.33
N ASN A 467 17.01 -3.92 -25.77
CA ASN A 467 18.44 -4.07 -26.00
C ASN A 467 18.98 -5.28 -25.22
N GLY A 468 20.02 -5.93 -25.72
CA GLY A 468 20.81 -6.87 -24.97
C GLY A 468 21.61 -6.16 -23.86
N GLY A 469 21.88 -6.86 -22.76
CA GLY A 469 22.74 -6.36 -21.69
C GLY A 469 24.22 -6.39 -22.08
N GLU A 470 25.05 -5.72 -21.30
CA GLU A 470 26.52 -5.79 -21.47
C GLU A 470 27.08 -6.97 -20.68
N GLY A 471 28.01 -7.73 -21.28
CA GLY A 471 28.76 -8.78 -20.59
C GLY A 471 29.60 -8.21 -19.45
N GLY A 472 29.74 -8.96 -18.37
CA GLY A 472 30.55 -8.54 -17.21
C GLY A 472 32.01 -8.26 -17.57
N ASP A 473 32.66 -7.39 -16.81
CA ASP A 473 34.08 -7.11 -16.99
C ASP A 473 34.94 -8.13 -16.19
N GLY A 474 36.01 -8.58 -16.82
CA GLY A 474 37.02 -9.44 -16.24
C GLY A 474 38.43 -8.84 -16.31
N PRO A 475 39.48 -9.63 -16.13
CA PRO A 475 40.86 -9.21 -16.40
C PRO A 475 41.03 -8.67 -17.82
N PRO A 476 42.08 -7.87 -18.10
CA PRO A 476 42.32 -7.32 -19.43
C PRO A 476 42.18 -8.35 -20.55
N GLY A 477 41.26 -8.13 -21.49
CA GLY A 477 40.99 -9.01 -22.62
C GLY A 477 39.96 -10.13 -22.34
N VAL A 478 39.37 -10.17 -21.14
CA VAL A 478 38.31 -11.12 -20.78
C VAL A 478 37.04 -10.34 -20.46
N LYS A 479 35.96 -10.65 -21.16
CA LYS A 479 34.64 -10.04 -20.95
C LYS A 479 33.57 -11.13 -21.14
N GLY A 480 32.48 -11.05 -20.41
CA GLY A 480 31.35 -11.93 -20.62
C GLY A 480 30.68 -11.71 -21.98
N ASP A 481 29.90 -12.66 -22.45
CA ASP A 481 29.16 -12.55 -23.69
C ASP A 481 28.19 -11.38 -23.62
N GLY A 482 28.10 -10.56 -24.67
CA GLY A 482 27.05 -9.54 -24.81
C GLY A 482 25.70 -10.20 -25.10
N GLY A 483 24.62 -9.69 -24.49
CA GLY A 483 23.26 -10.14 -24.76
C GLY A 483 22.79 -9.75 -26.15
N ASN A 484 22.00 -10.58 -26.79
CA ASN A 484 21.40 -10.24 -28.08
C ASN A 484 20.25 -9.23 -27.92
N GLY A 485 20.11 -8.30 -28.85
CA GLY A 485 18.95 -7.43 -28.93
C GLY A 485 17.68 -8.21 -29.30
N GLY A 486 16.55 -7.85 -28.71
CA GLY A 486 15.24 -8.41 -29.02
C GLY A 486 14.76 -7.98 -30.41
N ASN A 487 13.99 -8.83 -31.08
CA ASN A 487 13.37 -8.49 -32.36
C ASN A 487 12.29 -7.42 -32.19
N GLY A 488 12.15 -6.52 -33.14
CA GLY A 488 11.00 -5.59 -33.22
C GLY A 488 9.72 -6.30 -33.58
N GLY A 489 8.60 -5.83 -33.05
CA GLY A 489 7.25 -6.33 -33.35
C GLY A 489 6.79 -5.94 -34.76
N ASN A 490 5.86 -6.72 -35.32
CA ASN A 490 5.31 -6.48 -36.66
C ASN A 490 4.08 -5.58 -36.62
N ALA A 491 3.92 -4.72 -37.63
CA ALA A 491 2.64 -4.14 -38.00
C ALA A 491 1.97 -5.05 -39.03
N VAL A 492 0.61 -5.16 -39.02
CA VAL A 492 -0.08 -6.10 -39.94
C VAL A 492 -0.68 -5.38 -41.14
N VAL A 493 -1.51 -4.34 -40.97
CA VAL A 493 -2.16 -3.64 -42.09
C VAL A 493 -1.66 -2.22 -42.27
N ILE A 494 -1.76 -1.41 -41.21
CA ILE A 494 -1.32 -0.01 -41.23
C ILE A 494 -0.45 0.22 -40.00
N GLY A 495 0.81 0.60 -40.20
CA GLY A 495 1.76 0.93 -39.16
C GLY A 495 3.19 0.59 -39.50
N ASN A 496 4.10 1.10 -38.75
CA ASN A 496 5.52 0.82 -38.92
C ASN A 496 5.90 -0.46 -38.15
N GLY A 497 6.85 -1.22 -38.69
CA GLY A 497 7.51 -2.27 -37.93
C GLY A 497 8.31 -1.67 -36.76
N GLY A 498 8.33 -2.35 -35.61
CA GLY A 498 9.18 -1.96 -34.49
C GLY A 498 10.66 -2.14 -34.81
N ASN A 499 11.50 -1.27 -34.34
CA ASN A 499 12.96 -1.45 -34.48
C ASN A 499 13.43 -2.63 -33.62
N GLY A 500 14.41 -3.37 -34.10
CA GLY A 500 15.15 -4.34 -33.29
C GLY A 500 15.96 -3.63 -32.20
N GLY A 501 16.18 -4.31 -31.07
CA GLY A 501 17.05 -3.85 -30.00
C GLY A 501 18.54 -3.99 -30.40
N ALA A 502 19.40 -3.14 -29.88
CA ALA A 502 20.85 -3.28 -30.06
C ALA A 502 21.37 -4.51 -29.27
N GLY A 503 22.39 -5.18 -29.80
CA GLY A 503 23.18 -6.15 -29.03
C GLY A 503 24.01 -5.45 -27.96
N GLY A 504 24.37 -6.16 -26.91
CA GLY A 504 25.23 -5.64 -25.84
C GLY A 504 26.70 -5.86 -26.13
N PHE A 505 27.54 -5.03 -25.52
CA PHE A 505 29.01 -5.22 -25.59
C PHE A 505 29.42 -6.47 -24.80
N GLY A 506 30.32 -7.24 -25.39
CA GLY A 506 30.81 -8.48 -24.79
C GLY A 506 31.86 -9.14 -25.67
N ILE A 507 32.33 -10.33 -25.26
CA ILE A 507 33.23 -11.19 -26.07
C ILE A 507 32.70 -12.60 -26.01
N PRO A 508 31.97 -13.06 -27.07
CA PRO A 508 31.57 -12.30 -28.27
C PRO A 508 30.55 -11.18 -27.98
N VAL A 509 30.48 -10.22 -28.87
CA VAL A 509 29.45 -9.19 -28.85
C VAL A 509 28.07 -9.79 -29.10
N GLY A 510 27.02 -9.19 -28.49
CA GLY A 510 25.63 -9.55 -28.80
C GLY A 510 25.23 -9.10 -30.20
N SER A 511 24.42 -9.88 -30.89
CA SER A 511 23.85 -9.51 -32.19
C SER A 511 22.67 -8.54 -32.01
N GLY A 512 22.51 -7.58 -32.91
CA GLY A 512 21.32 -6.73 -32.98
C GLY A 512 20.07 -7.55 -33.34
N GLY A 513 18.92 -7.20 -32.75
CA GLY A 513 17.64 -7.81 -33.07
C GLY A 513 17.16 -7.39 -34.46
N ALA A 514 16.39 -8.26 -35.15
CA ALA A 514 15.78 -7.92 -36.43
C ALA A 514 14.68 -6.86 -36.26
N GLY A 515 14.59 -5.91 -37.19
CA GLY A 515 13.44 -4.99 -37.29
C GLY A 515 12.17 -5.75 -37.71
N GLY A 516 11.03 -5.31 -37.17
CA GLY A 516 9.71 -5.85 -37.49
C GLY A 516 9.24 -5.47 -38.90
N SER A 517 8.32 -6.26 -39.47
CA SER A 517 7.72 -5.96 -40.74
C SER A 517 6.75 -4.77 -40.65
N ARG A 518 6.69 -3.99 -41.75
CA ARG A 518 5.69 -2.92 -41.91
C ARG A 518 4.30 -3.49 -42.19
N GLY A 519 3.29 -2.66 -42.02
CA GLY A 519 1.94 -2.95 -42.46
C GLY A 519 1.84 -3.14 -43.98
N VAL A 520 0.98 -4.06 -44.42
CA VAL A 520 0.80 -4.41 -45.82
C VAL A 520 0.35 -3.19 -46.65
N LEU A 521 -0.49 -2.32 -46.08
CA LEU A 521 -1.08 -1.19 -46.80
C LEU A 521 -0.23 0.08 -46.63
N PHE A 522 0.22 0.36 -45.40
CA PHE A 522 0.97 1.58 -45.05
C PHE A 522 1.98 1.33 -43.94
N GLY A 523 3.15 1.94 -44.03
CA GLY A 523 4.17 1.92 -43.00
C GLY A 523 5.58 1.70 -43.56
N THR A 524 6.57 1.80 -42.68
CA THR A 524 7.97 1.49 -42.94
C THR A 524 8.40 0.27 -42.14
N PRO A 525 9.29 -0.59 -42.67
CA PRO A 525 9.86 -1.65 -41.86
C PRO A 525 10.69 -1.07 -40.70
N GLY A 526 10.74 -1.77 -39.59
CA GLY A 526 11.63 -1.43 -38.49
C GLY A 526 13.09 -1.60 -38.89
N ALA A 527 13.97 -0.78 -38.35
CA ALA A 527 15.40 -0.95 -38.51
C ALA A 527 15.90 -2.14 -37.67
N ASN A 528 16.91 -2.84 -38.16
CA ASN A 528 17.63 -3.83 -37.35
C ASN A 528 18.42 -3.09 -36.25
N GLY A 529 18.56 -3.73 -35.07
CA GLY A 529 19.46 -3.27 -34.04
C GLY A 529 20.92 -3.35 -34.51
N ALA A 530 21.77 -2.51 -33.98
CA ALA A 530 23.22 -2.62 -34.16
C ALA A 530 23.74 -3.81 -33.33
N ASP A 531 24.82 -4.46 -33.82
CA ASP A 531 25.60 -5.37 -32.98
C ASP A 531 26.31 -4.59 -31.88
N GLY A 532 26.65 -5.22 -30.75
CA GLY A 532 27.25 -4.59 -29.58
C GLY A 532 28.71 -4.14 -29.76
#